data_eac7e77234399f89c7ef4510a47916b6
#
_entry.id   eac7e77234399f89c7ef4510a47916b6
#
_cell.length_a   1.000
_cell.length_b   1.000
_cell.length_c   1.000
_cell.angle_alpha   90.00
_cell.angle_beta   90.00
_cell.angle_gamma   90.00
#
_symmetry.space_group_name_H-M   'P 1'
#
loop_
_entity.id
_entity.type
_entity.pdbx_description
1 polymer ?
#
loop_
_entity_poly.entity_id
_entity_poly.type
_entity_poly.pdbx_seq_one_letter_code
_entity_poly.pdbx_strand_id
1 'polypeptide(L)'
;MQVSNIQYYRNNFEAYNTMKGYSYSGITKGAGFTPSAKMRLGTAVHEYLLEPENYNHENRDIVVPLANAVKAELGALLPFLDTELSVYAEFENNGLIMPYKGRVDMVRTGKIVLDLKVSEIPLRNSVPYFGYDRQVNGYMAATMSELGMIIRIDPKNARVEKKMIPKDHSWWEDQISKYGVPKEIY
;
A
#
# COMPACT_ATOMS: atom_id res chain seq x y z
N MET A 1 0.70 -0.90 20.04
CA MET A 1 -0.48 -1.19 19.20
C MET A 1 -0.67 -2.70 19.05
N GLN A 2 -1.89 -3.20 19.27
CA GLN A 2 -2.29 -4.57 19.00
C GLN A 2 -3.11 -4.61 17.71
N VAL A 3 -3.19 -5.78 17.05
CA VAL A 3 -3.98 -5.96 15.83
C VAL A 3 -4.83 -7.22 15.98
N SER A 4 -6.10 -7.12 15.67
CA SER A 4 -7.08 -8.19 15.77
C SER A 4 -8.06 -8.18 14.59
N ASN A 5 -8.96 -9.16 14.54
CA ASN A 5 -10.03 -9.28 13.56
C ASN A 5 -9.55 -9.09 12.10
N ILE A 6 -8.44 -9.74 11.75
CA ILE A 6 -7.81 -9.60 10.43
C ILE A 6 -8.59 -10.41 9.39
N GLN A 7 -8.94 -9.77 8.29
CA GLN A 7 -9.63 -10.39 7.14
C GLN A 7 -8.91 -10.04 5.86
N TYR A 8 -8.73 -11.02 4.96
CA TYR A 8 -8.06 -10.85 3.68
C TYR A 8 -9.00 -11.17 2.52
N TYR A 9 -8.97 -10.32 1.48
CA TYR A 9 -9.77 -10.48 0.27
C TYR A 9 -8.85 -10.33 -0.95
N ARG A 10 -8.55 -11.46 -1.60
CA ARG A 10 -7.69 -11.50 -2.79
C ARG A 10 -8.47 -11.05 -4.01
N ASN A 11 -7.84 -10.23 -4.85
CA ASN A 11 -8.38 -9.76 -6.13
C ASN A 11 -9.82 -9.23 -6.04
N ASN A 12 -10.17 -8.57 -4.93
CA ASN A 12 -11.53 -8.10 -4.69
C ASN A 12 -11.53 -6.61 -4.32
N PHE A 13 -11.51 -5.76 -5.36
CA PHE A 13 -11.57 -4.30 -5.19
C PHE A 13 -12.94 -3.84 -4.66
N GLU A 14 -14.01 -4.55 -4.99
CA GLU A 14 -15.34 -4.24 -4.48
C GLU A 14 -15.41 -4.44 -2.96
N ALA A 15 -14.84 -5.53 -2.45
CA ALA A 15 -14.72 -5.74 -1.02
C ALA A 15 -13.97 -4.58 -0.34
N TYR A 16 -12.84 -4.12 -0.91
CA TYR A 16 -12.12 -2.97 -0.37
C TYR A 16 -13.00 -1.70 -0.32
N ASN A 17 -13.77 -1.42 -1.36
CA ASN A 17 -14.61 -0.22 -1.42
C ASN A 17 -15.76 -0.27 -0.41
N THR A 18 -16.31 -1.44 -0.13
CA THR A 18 -17.43 -1.64 0.81
C THR A 18 -16.98 -1.74 2.27
N MET A 19 -15.71 -2.04 2.54
CA MET A 19 -15.18 -2.09 3.91
C MET A 19 -15.34 -0.76 4.62
N LYS A 20 -15.86 -0.81 5.84
CA LYS A 20 -15.87 0.33 6.75
C LYS A 20 -14.55 0.36 7.52
N GLY A 21 -13.76 1.40 7.36
CA GLY A 21 -12.48 1.54 8.05
C GLY A 21 -11.65 2.70 7.53
N TYR A 22 -10.63 3.05 8.28
CA TYR A 22 -9.69 4.10 7.95
C TYR A 22 -8.54 3.52 7.12
N SER A 23 -8.20 4.19 6.01
CA SER A 23 -6.99 3.91 5.25
C SER A 23 -6.02 5.07 5.35
N TYR A 24 -4.74 4.83 5.11
CA TYR A 24 -3.74 5.90 5.07
C TYR A 24 -4.17 7.03 4.12
N SER A 25 -4.56 6.71 2.89
CA SER A 25 -5.00 7.69 1.91
C SER A 25 -6.31 8.41 2.31
N GLY A 26 -7.23 7.72 2.98
CA GLY A 26 -8.47 8.31 3.48
C GLY A 26 -8.22 9.33 4.59
N ILE A 27 -7.26 9.06 5.47
CA ILE A 27 -6.89 10.01 6.54
C ILE A 27 -6.12 11.22 5.98
N THR A 28 -5.24 11.02 4.98
CA THR A 28 -4.28 12.03 4.56
C THR A 28 -4.75 12.90 3.39
N LYS A 29 -5.60 12.38 2.49
CA LYS A 29 -5.98 13.09 1.24
C LYS A 29 -7.31 13.83 1.31
N GLY A 30 -8.21 13.45 2.21
CA GLY A 30 -9.55 14.03 2.28
C GLY A 30 -10.45 13.69 1.08
N ALA A 31 -11.67 14.24 1.08
CA ALA A 31 -12.64 14.06 -0.01
C ALA A 31 -12.34 15.04 -1.18
N GLY A 32 -12.67 14.63 -2.42
CA GLY A 32 -12.59 15.50 -3.61
C GLY A 32 -11.26 15.45 -4.37
N PHE A 33 -10.43 14.46 -4.10
CA PHE A 33 -9.15 14.32 -4.79
C PHE A 33 -9.31 13.84 -6.24
N THR A 34 -8.76 14.60 -7.21
CA THR A 34 -8.72 14.22 -8.63
C THR A 34 -7.32 13.74 -9.03
N PRO A 35 -7.19 12.52 -9.60
CA PRO A 35 -5.89 11.98 -10.01
C PRO A 35 -5.22 12.82 -11.11
N SER A 36 -3.95 13.19 -10.92
CA SER A 36 -3.14 13.83 -11.95
C SER A 36 -2.74 12.84 -13.07
N ALA A 37 -2.22 13.34 -14.20
CA ALA A 37 -1.69 12.49 -15.27
C ALA A 37 -0.59 11.54 -14.77
N LYS A 38 0.29 12.01 -13.86
CA LYS A 38 1.33 11.17 -13.24
C LYS A 38 0.74 10.04 -12.40
N MET A 39 -0.36 10.28 -11.72
CA MET A 39 -1.04 9.25 -10.93
C MET A 39 -1.75 8.24 -11.82
N ARG A 40 -2.35 8.67 -12.94
CA ARG A 40 -2.91 7.74 -13.93
C ARG A 40 -1.85 6.82 -14.53
N LEU A 41 -0.64 7.34 -14.80
CA LEU A 41 0.48 6.49 -15.20
C LEU A 41 0.84 5.48 -14.10
N GLY A 42 0.86 5.92 -12.84
CA GLY A 42 1.06 5.02 -11.70
C GLY A 42 0.04 3.89 -11.67
N THR A 43 -1.25 4.22 -11.78
CA THR A 43 -2.34 3.22 -11.85
C THR A 43 -2.12 2.23 -12.99
N ALA A 44 -1.81 2.73 -14.20
CA ALA A 44 -1.58 1.85 -15.37
C ALA A 44 -0.39 0.89 -15.18
N VAL A 45 0.70 1.33 -14.54
CA VAL A 45 1.84 0.46 -14.22
C VAL A 45 1.46 -0.60 -13.18
N HIS A 46 0.70 -0.23 -12.14
CA HIS A 46 0.19 -1.16 -11.15
C HIS A 46 -0.71 -2.22 -11.80
N GLU A 47 -1.73 -1.83 -12.56
CA GLU A 47 -2.62 -2.76 -13.24
C GLU A 47 -1.86 -3.71 -14.17
N TYR A 48 -0.96 -3.19 -15.01
CA TYR A 48 -0.17 -4.04 -15.91
C TYR A 48 0.71 -5.06 -15.18
N LEU A 49 1.27 -4.67 -14.02
CA LEU A 49 2.18 -5.51 -13.24
C LEU A 49 1.46 -6.49 -12.33
N LEU A 50 0.39 -6.05 -11.67
CA LEU A 50 -0.21 -6.73 -10.51
C LEU A 50 -1.61 -7.29 -10.81
N GLU A 51 -2.33 -6.72 -11.78
CA GLU A 51 -3.68 -7.10 -12.20
C GLU A 51 -3.80 -7.06 -13.74
N PRO A 52 -2.99 -7.83 -14.48
CA PRO A 52 -2.90 -7.73 -15.94
C PRO A 52 -4.24 -7.98 -16.66
N GLU A 53 -5.17 -8.69 -16.03
CA GLU A 53 -6.53 -8.91 -16.51
C GLU A 53 -7.39 -7.64 -16.51
N ASN A 54 -7.08 -6.67 -15.66
CA ASN A 54 -7.78 -5.39 -15.54
C ASN A 54 -7.16 -4.28 -16.40
N TYR A 55 -5.97 -4.55 -16.99
CA TYR A 55 -5.24 -3.53 -17.75
C TYR A 55 -5.96 -3.16 -19.06
N ASN A 56 -6.44 -1.93 -19.14
CA ASN A 56 -7.11 -1.37 -20.32
C ASN A 56 -6.66 0.08 -20.60
N HIS A 57 -5.36 0.28 -20.86
CA HIS A 57 -4.79 1.59 -21.15
C HIS A 57 -4.08 1.59 -22.51
N GLU A 58 -4.17 2.70 -23.25
CA GLU A 58 -3.55 2.86 -24.57
C GLU A 58 -2.03 3.08 -24.53
N ASN A 59 -1.47 3.49 -23.37
CA ASN A 59 -0.07 3.89 -23.20
C ASN A 59 0.89 2.71 -22.91
N ARG A 60 0.69 1.57 -23.60
CA ARG A 60 1.52 0.35 -23.41
C ARG A 60 3.00 0.57 -23.67
N ASP A 61 3.33 1.40 -24.63
CA ASP A 61 4.70 1.78 -25.00
C ASP A 61 5.48 2.41 -23.85
N ILE A 62 4.79 3.11 -22.94
CA ILE A 62 5.39 3.70 -21.73
C ILE A 62 5.31 2.72 -20.54
N VAL A 63 4.17 2.07 -20.36
CA VAL A 63 3.88 1.23 -19.19
C VAL A 63 4.72 -0.06 -19.19
N VAL A 64 4.81 -0.75 -20.34
CA VAL A 64 5.49 -2.06 -20.42
C VAL A 64 6.96 -1.99 -20.02
N PRO A 65 7.78 -1.05 -20.52
CA PRO A 65 9.16 -0.92 -20.08
C PRO A 65 9.31 -0.69 -18.57
N LEU A 66 8.44 0.14 -17.97
CA LEU A 66 8.46 0.42 -16.55
C LEU A 66 8.13 -0.83 -15.74
N ALA A 67 7.04 -1.52 -16.08
CA ALA A 67 6.64 -2.75 -15.40
C ALA A 67 7.70 -3.86 -15.53
N ASN A 68 8.32 -4.00 -16.70
CA ASN A 68 9.40 -4.98 -16.92
C ASN A 68 10.65 -4.67 -16.08
N ALA A 69 10.99 -3.40 -15.89
CA ALA A 69 12.09 -3.02 -15.01
C ALA A 69 11.80 -3.43 -13.56
N VAL A 70 10.57 -3.24 -13.06
CA VAL A 70 10.16 -3.71 -11.73
C VAL A 70 10.17 -5.24 -11.66
N LYS A 71 9.66 -5.95 -12.69
CA LYS A 71 9.71 -7.42 -12.76
C LYS A 71 11.13 -7.95 -12.69
N ALA A 72 12.05 -7.32 -13.41
CA ALA A 72 13.47 -7.71 -13.38
C ALA A 72 14.08 -7.56 -11.98
N GLU A 73 13.74 -6.50 -11.26
CA GLU A 73 14.22 -6.24 -9.89
C GLU A 73 13.61 -7.16 -8.83
N LEU A 74 12.36 -7.57 -9.00
CA LEU A 74 11.69 -8.52 -8.11
C LEU A 74 12.09 -9.98 -8.40
N GLY A 75 12.41 -10.29 -9.66
CA GLY A 75 12.92 -11.58 -10.09
C GLY A 75 12.10 -12.76 -9.58
N ALA A 76 12.78 -13.67 -8.90
CA ALA A 76 12.17 -14.88 -8.33
C ALA A 76 11.22 -14.63 -7.15
N LEU A 77 11.15 -13.43 -6.60
CA LEU A 77 10.26 -13.13 -5.46
C LEU A 77 8.80 -12.98 -5.90
N LEU A 78 8.56 -12.38 -7.07
CA LEU A 78 7.21 -12.03 -7.53
C LEU A 78 6.21 -13.20 -7.53
N PRO A 79 6.55 -14.43 -7.95
CA PRO A 79 5.63 -15.58 -7.92
C PRO A 79 5.19 -16.02 -6.51
N PHE A 80 5.87 -15.56 -5.47
CA PHE A 80 5.56 -15.89 -4.07
C PHE A 80 4.80 -14.79 -3.33
N LEU A 81 4.41 -13.73 -4.02
CA LEU A 81 3.65 -12.61 -3.48
C LEU A 81 2.19 -12.70 -3.93
N ASP A 82 1.27 -12.48 -2.99
CA ASP A 82 -0.08 -12.10 -3.32
C ASP A 82 -0.06 -10.63 -3.79
N THR A 83 -0.79 -10.32 -4.86
CA THR A 83 -0.90 -8.95 -5.39
C THR A 83 -2.26 -8.35 -5.05
N GLU A 84 -2.30 -7.03 -4.88
CA GLU A 84 -3.53 -6.25 -4.67
C GLU A 84 -4.43 -6.82 -3.57
N LEU A 85 -3.80 -7.25 -2.46
CA LEU A 85 -4.51 -7.84 -1.33
C LEU A 85 -5.27 -6.76 -0.56
N SER A 86 -6.59 -6.84 -0.57
CA SER A 86 -7.43 -6.03 0.31
C SER A 86 -7.44 -6.63 1.71
N VAL A 87 -7.16 -5.81 2.72
CA VAL A 87 -7.12 -6.22 4.13
C VAL A 87 -7.99 -5.33 4.99
N TYR A 88 -8.73 -5.96 5.89
CA TYR A 88 -9.37 -5.33 7.04
C TYR A 88 -8.68 -5.80 8.31
N ALA A 89 -8.53 -4.91 9.28
CA ALA A 89 -8.03 -5.23 10.62
C ALA A 89 -8.58 -4.24 11.65
N GLU A 90 -8.52 -4.59 12.90
CA GLU A 90 -8.77 -3.68 14.01
C GLU A 90 -7.45 -3.35 14.69
N PHE A 91 -7.12 -2.06 14.72
CA PHE A 91 -5.95 -1.54 15.42
C PHE A 91 -6.39 -1.07 16.82
N GLU A 92 -5.77 -1.64 17.85
CA GLU A 92 -6.07 -1.35 19.24
C GLU A 92 -4.87 -0.69 19.94
N ASN A 93 -5.12 0.39 20.67
CA ASN A 93 -4.15 1.01 21.56
C ASN A 93 -4.86 1.67 22.74
N ASN A 94 -4.39 1.43 23.97
CA ASN A 94 -4.91 2.03 25.20
C ASN A 94 -6.44 1.90 25.37
N GLY A 95 -7.02 0.74 25.00
CA GLY A 95 -8.46 0.48 25.13
C GLY A 95 -9.32 1.15 24.04
N LEU A 96 -8.71 1.79 23.06
CA LEU A 96 -9.39 2.33 21.88
C LEU A 96 -9.19 1.40 20.68
N ILE A 97 -10.26 1.17 19.90
CA ILE A 97 -10.23 0.40 18.66
C ILE A 97 -10.50 1.33 17.47
N MET A 98 -9.69 1.18 16.43
CA MET A 98 -9.88 1.85 15.15
C MET A 98 -9.93 0.80 14.02
N PRO A 99 -11.06 0.70 13.28
CA PRO A 99 -11.11 -0.18 12.12
C PRO A 99 -10.19 0.35 11.02
N TYR A 100 -9.31 -0.51 10.53
CA TYR A 100 -8.35 -0.24 9.46
C TYR A 100 -8.73 -0.97 8.18
N LYS A 101 -8.52 -0.34 7.03
CA LYS A 101 -8.54 -1.01 5.73
C LYS A 101 -7.34 -0.61 4.88
N GLY A 102 -6.83 -1.56 4.12
CA GLY A 102 -5.73 -1.32 3.19
C GLY A 102 -5.87 -2.15 1.93
N ARG A 103 -5.27 -1.69 0.83
CA ARG A 103 -5.03 -2.49 -0.36
C ARG A 103 -3.52 -2.51 -0.56
N VAL A 104 -2.94 -3.69 -0.39
CA VAL A 104 -1.49 -3.90 -0.40
C VAL A 104 -1.07 -4.32 -1.79
N ASP A 105 -0.16 -3.59 -2.42
CA ASP A 105 0.27 -3.85 -3.80
C ASP A 105 0.82 -5.28 -3.95
N MET A 106 1.77 -5.66 -3.08
CA MET A 106 2.37 -6.99 -3.09
C MET A 106 2.68 -7.43 -1.65
N VAL A 107 2.36 -8.68 -1.30
CA VAL A 107 2.56 -9.18 0.05
C VAL A 107 2.81 -10.68 0.11
N ARG A 108 3.68 -11.09 0.99
CA ARG A 108 3.70 -12.44 1.57
C ARG A 108 3.35 -12.30 3.04
N THR A 109 2.11 -12.59 3.37
CA THR A 109 1.54 -12.44 4.72
C THR A 109 2.45 -13.05 5.79
N GLY A 110 2.66 -12.33 6.89
CA GLY A 110 3.57 -12.72 7.97
C GLY A 110 5.06 -12.53 7.64
N LYS A 111 5.42 -12.10 6.43
CA LYS A 111 6.83 -11.97 6.02
C LYS A 111 7.17 -10.57 5.53
N ILE A 112 6.62 -10.16 4.39
CA ILE A 112 7.00 -8.91 3.75
C ILE A 112 5.82 -8.27 3.04
N VAL A 113 5.76 -6.95 3.11
CA VAL A 113 4.93 -6.10 2.24
C VAL A 113 5.81 -5.25 1.34
N LEU A 114 5.38 -5.08 0.10
CA LEU A 114 6.03 -4.20 -0.88
C LEU A 114 4.99 -3.24 -1.42
N ASP A 115 5.37 -1.97 -1.51
CA ASP A 115 4.52 -0.90 -2.01
C ASP A 115 5.21 -0.25 -3.20
N LEU A 116 4.54 -0.24 -4.36
CA LEU A 116 5.07 0.27 -5.62
C LEU A 116 4.72 1.74 -5.80
N LYS A 117 5.69 2.55 -6.18
CA LYS A 117 5.50 3.96 -6.48
C LYS A 117 6.09 4.32 -7.84
N VAL A 118 5.28 4.92 -8.70
CA VAL A 118 5.73 5.52 -9.96
C VAL A 118 5.94 7.01 -9.71
N SER A 119 7.19 7.44 -9.65
CA SER A 119 7.53 8.82 -9.25
C SER A 119 8.90 9.27 -9.77
N GLU A 120 8.97 10.53 -10.20
CA GLU A 120 10.24 11.20 -10.52
C GLU A 120 11.03 11.58 -9.25
N ILE A 121 10.36 11.65 -8.10
CA ILE A 121 10.96 12.08 -6.83
C ILE A 121 11.67 10.88 -6.18
N PRO A 122 12.99 10.95 -5.92
CA PRO A 122 13.74 9.87 -5.27
C PRO A 122 13.17 9.49 -3.90
N LEU A 123 13.30 8.20 -3.50
CA LEU A 123 12.75 7.69 -2.24
C LEU A 123 13.22 8.44 -1.00
N ARG A 124 14.48 8.93 -0.99
CA ARG A 124 15.01 9.72 0.13
C ARG A 124 14.17 10.97 0.44
N ASN A 125 13.54 11.55 -0.60
CA ASN A 125 12.72 12.75 -0.50
C ASN A 125 11.23 12.41 -0.41
N SER A 126 10.75 11.45 -1.22
CA SER A 126 9.33 11.14 -1.32
C SER A 126 8.79 10.40 -0.10
N VAL A 127 9.59 9.55 0.54
CA VAL A 127 9.14 8.78 1.72
C VAL A 127 8.74 9.73 2.86
N PRO A 128 9.59 10.65 3.35
CA PRO A 128 9.19 11.55 4.43
C PRO A 128 8.14 12.58 3.99
N TYR A 129 8.18 13.03 2.73
CA TYR A 129 7.25 14.06 2.24
C TYR A 129 5.81 13.55 2.11
N PHE A 130 5.63 12.34 1.55
CA PHE A 130 4.30 11.75 1.34
C PHE A 130 3.87 10.78 2.46
N GLY A 131 4.75 10.48 3.42
CA GLY A 131 4.48 9.53 4.50
C GLY A 131 4.29 8.08 4.02
N TYR A 132 5.00 7.66 2.99
CA TYR A 132 4.90 6.28 2.47
C TYR A 132 5.33 5.23 3.50
N ASP A 133 6.25 5.58 4.39
CA ASP A 133 6.62 4.77 5.56
C ASP A 133 5.44 4.47 6.46
N ARG A 134 4.56 5.44 6.71
CA ARG A 134 3.34 5.28 7.51
C ARG A 134 2.34 4.36 6.82
N GLN A 135 2.18 4.49 5.50
CA GLN A 135 1.34 3.59 4.71
C GLN A 135 1.83 2.15 4.81
N VAL A 136 3.12 1.92 4.58
CA VAL A 136 3.74 0.58 4.64
C VAL A 136 3.65 -0.01 6.05
N ASN A 137 3.83 0.81 7.10
CA ASN A 137 3.68 0.36 8.48
C ASN A 137 2.25 -0.07 8.82
N GLY A 138 1.22 0.59 8.26
CA GLY A 138 -0.15 0.12 8.36
C GLY A 138 -0.36 -1.24 7.69
N TYR A 139 0.20 -1.43 6.51
CA TYR A 139 0.18 -2.72 5.82
C TYR A 139 0.91 -3.81 6.61
N MET A 140 2.11 -3.52 7.12
CA MET A 140 2.88 -4.47 7.95
C MET A 140 2.08 -4.91 9.17
N ALA A 141 1.42 -3.97 9.85
CA ALA A 141 0.58 -4.28 10.99
C ALA A 141 -0.60 -5.18 10.61
N ALA A 142 -1.39 -4.80 9.60
CA ALA A 142 -2.58 -5.51 9.17
C ALA A 142 -2.29 -6.89 8.55
N THR A 143 -1.11 -7.11 7.99
CA THR A 143 -0.69 -8.40 7.41
C THR A 143 0.23 -9.21 8.32
N MET A 144 0.50 -8.74 9.53
CA MET A 144 1.44 -9.33 10.49
C MET A 144 2.86 -9.50 9.90
N SER A 145 3.22 -8.67 8.91
CA SER A 145 4.50 -8.78 8.21
C SER A 145 5.66 -8.21 9.03
N GLU A 146 6.82 -8.84 8.90
CA GLU A 146 8.05 -8.46 9.61
C GLU A 146 8.83 -7.37 8.88
N LEU A 147 8.72 -7.36 7.55
CA LEU A 147 9.49 -6.48 6.67
C LEU A 147 8.56 -5.62 5.81
N GLY A 148 8.94 -4.36 5.63
CA GLY A 148 8.30 -3.45 4.69
C GLY A 148 9.31 -2.92 3.68
N MET A 149 8.94 -2.81 2.41
CA MET A 149 9.77 -2.24 1.37
C MET A 149 8.95 -1.35 0.43
N ILE A 150 9.51 -0.21 0.08
CA ILE A 150 9.01 0.62 -1.00
C ILE A 150 9.89 0.40 -2.24
N ILE A 151 9.23 0.15 -3.36
CA ILE A 151 9.85 0.07 -4.68
C ILE A 151 9.39 1.28 -5.48
N ARG A 152 10.32 2.08 -5.94
CA ARG A 152 10.03 3.21 -6.81
C ARG A 152 10.60 2.97 -8.20
N ILE A 153 9.79 3.24 -9.22
CA ILE A 153 10.23 3.32 -10.61
C ILE A 153 10.16 4.77 -11.10
N ASP A 154 11.26 5.25 -11.68
CA ASP A 154 11.32 6.55 -12.33
C ASP A 154 10.73 6.47 -13.74
N PRO A 155 9.62 7.20 -14.02
CA PRO A 155 8.97 7.12 -15.32
C PRO A 155 9.80 7.68 -16.48
N LYS A 156 10.87 8.45 -16.22
CA LYS A 156 11.71 9.04 -17.27
C LYS A 156 12.78 8.10 -17.81
N ASN A 157 13.30 7.21 -16.98
CA ASN A 157 14.46 6.40 -17.31
C ASN A 157 14.35 4.93 -16.86
N ALA A 158 13.18 4.53 -16.37
CA ALA A 158 12.89 3.19 -15.83
C ALA A 158 13.85 2.72 -14.72
N ARG A 159 14.52 3.66 -14.02
CA ARG A 159 15.40 3.31 -12.90
C ARG A 159 14.57 2.91 -11.69
N VAL A 160 14.88 1.74 -11.14
CA VAL A 160 14.24 1.24 -9.92
C VAL A 160 15.08 1.58 -8.69
N GLU A 161 14.42 2.07 -7.65
CA GLU A 161 14.98 2.27 -6.31
C GLU A 161 14.20 1.44 -5.30
N LYS A 162 14.90 0.89 -4.31
CA LYS A 162 14.28 0.12 -3.21
C LYS A 162 14.68 0.72 -1.88
N LYS A 163 13.73 0.78 -0.94
CA LYS A 163 13.98 1.24 0.42
C LYS A 163 13.25 0.35 1.41
N MET A 164 14.01 -0.26 2.32
CA MET A 164 13.44 -0.96 3.48
C MET A 164 12.84 0.06 4.45
N ILE A 165 11.69 -0.26 4.98
CA ILE A 165 10.96 0.57 5.95
C ILE A 165 11.04 -0.12 7.31
N PRO A 166 11.61 0.53 8.32
CA PRO A 166 11.63 0.00 9.66
C PRO A 166 10.21 -0.06 10.22
N LYS A 167 9.97 -1.07 11.06
CA LYS A 167 8.69 -1.22 11.74
C LYS A 167 8.53 -0.11 12.78
N ASP A 168 7.53 0.75 12.56
CA ASP A 168 7.18 1.85 13.45
C ASP A 168 5.68 2.11 13.39
N HIS A 169 4.98 1.85 14.48
CA HIS A 169 3.54 2.02 14.57
C HIS A 169 3.11 3.33 15.24
N SER A 170 4.05 4.19 15.64
CA SER A 170 3.77 5.40 16.41
C SER A 170 2.74 6.31 15.74
N TRP A 171 2.84 6.52 14.43
CA TRP A 171 1.86 7.32 13.69
C TRP A 171 0.45 6.71 13.76
N TRP A 172 0.32 5.37 13.67
CA TRP A 172 -0.96 4.69 13.76
C TRP A 172 -1.53 4.74 15.19
N GLU A 173 -0.70 4.66 16.22
CA GLU A 173 -1.09 4.85 17.62
C GLU A 173 -1.67 6.24 17.86
N ASP A 174 -1.09 7.28 17.25
CA ASP A 174 -1.65 8.64 17.26
C ASP A 174 -3.00 8.70 16.52
N GLN A 175 -3.18 7.99 15.41
CA GLN A 175 -4.47 7.96 14.71
C GLN A 175 -5.53 7.21 15.52
N ILE A 176 -5.17 6.12 16.20
CA ILE A 176 -6.10 5.41 17.11
C ILE A 176 -6.56 6.34 18.23
N SER A 177 -5.65 7.12 18.81
CA SER A 177 -6.00 8.09 19.84
C SER A 177 -6.96 9.19 19.36
N LYS A 178 -6.93 9.50 18.05
CA LYS A 178 -7.75 10.54 17.42
C LYS A 178 -9.09 10.04 16.88
N TYR A 179 -9.13 8.84 16.33
CA TYR A 179 -10.28 8.30 15.60
C TYR A 179 -10.84 7.01 16.21
N GLY A 180 -10.14 6.41 17.17
CA GLY A 180 -10.58 5.20 17.84
C GLY A 180 -11.78 5.41 18.73
N VAL A 181 -12.56 4.35 18.90
CA VAL A 181 -13.69 4.31 19.84
C VAL A 181 -13.38 3.36 20.99
N PRO A 182 -13.94 3.60 22.20
CA PRO A 182 -13.74 2.70 23.34
C PRO A 182 -14.16 1.26 22.99
N LYS A 183 -13.33 0.30 23.38
CA LYS A 183 -13.54 -1.13 23.12
C LYS A 183 -14.87 -1.65 23.68
N GLU A 184 -15.31 -1.09 24.78
CA GLU A 184 -16.57 -1.45 25.46
C GLU A 184 -17.83 -1.06 24.67
N ILE A 185 -17.69 -0.17 23.69
CA ILE A 185 -18.78 0.34 22.84
C ILE A 185 -18.73 -0.28 21.44
N TYR A 186 -17.60 -0.86 21.08
CA TYR A 186 -17.34 -1.46 19.73
C TYR A 186 -17.90 -2.88 19.64
#